data_2d841b9d7724146a2d7c2c5c908d76bd
#
_entry.id   2d841b9d7724146a2d7c2c5c908d76bd
#
_cell.length_a   1.000
_cell.length_b   1.000
_cell.length_c   1.000
_cell.angle_alpha   90.00
_cell.angle_beta   90.00
_cell.angle_gamma   90.00
#
_symmetry.space_group_name_H-M   'P 1'
#
loop_
_entity.id
_entity.type
_entity.pdbx_description
1 polymer ?
#
loop_
_entity_poly.entity_id
_entity_poly.type
_entity_poly.pdbx_seq_one_letter_code
_entity_poly.pdbx_strand_id
1 'polypeptide(L)' 'MNIQELKNHFQLIKKYEAQDVNELLDFVKKCYIFNEITTCEYRNLVYELETLGAKTPELESSM' A
#
# COMPACT_ATOMS: atom_id res chain seq x y z
N MET A 1 -10.67 -2.96 -3.81
CA MET A 1 -10.27 -2.09 -2.69
C MET A 1 -9.65 -0.82 -3.23
N ASN A 2 -10.02 0.32 -2.69
CA ASN A 2 -9.42 1.59 -3.08
C ASN A 2 -8.57 2.13 -1.93
N ILE A 3 -7.96 3.31 -2.13
CA ILE A 3 -7.07 3.88 -1.12
C ILE A 3 -7.79 4.16 0.19
N GLN A 4 -9.02 4.65 0.11
CA GLN A 4 -9.77 4.95 1.34
C GLN A 4 -10.06 3.69 2.13
N GLU A 5 -10.45 2.63 1.44
CA GLU A 5 -10.69 1.35 2.10
C GLU A 5 -9.40 0.77 2.67
N LEU A 6 -8.30 0.96 1.95
CA LEU A 6 -7.00 0.50 2.43
C LEU A 6 -6.63 1.20 3.73
N LYS A 7 -6.84 2.50 3.80
CA LYS A 7 -6.54 3.27 5.00
C LYS A 7 -7.40 2.80 6.17
N ASN A 8 -8.67 2.57 5.92
CA ASN A 8 -9.57 2.09 6.96
C ASN A 8 -9.13 0.72 7.47
N HIS A 9 -8.76 -0.14 6.55
CA HIS A 9 -8.32 -1.49 6.90
C HIS A 9 -7.03 -1.44 7.73
N PHE A 10 -6.10 -0.60 7.31
CA PHE A 10 -4.86 -0.39 8.04
C PHE A 10 -5.15 0.05 9.47
N GLN A 11 -6.03 1.04 9.62
CA GLN A 11 -6.36 1.58 10.94
C GLN A 11 -7.01 0.54 11.84
N LEU A 12 -7.85 -0.30 11.27
CA LEU A 12 -8.51 -1.37 12.04
C LEU A 12 -7.50 -2.38 12.57
N ILE A 13 -6.53 -2.73 11.76
CA ILE A 13 -5.56 -3.76 12.12
C ILE A 13 -4.44 -3.20 13.00
N LYS A 14 -3.92 -2.04 12.63
CA LYS A 14 -2.77 -1.45 13.32
C LYS A 14 -3.18 -0.59 14.50
N LYS A 15 -4.45 -0.20 14.58
CA LYS A 15 -4.99 0.62 15.67
C LYS A 15 -4.48 2.06 15.66
N TYR A 16 -3.92 2.50 14.53
CA TYR A 16 -3.51 3.89 14.35
C TYR A 16 -3.54 4.21 12.88
N GLU A 17 -3.57 5.50 12.56
CA GLU A 17 -3.57 5.92 11.18
C GLU A 17 -2.17 5.86 10.59
N ALA A 18 -2.08 5.47 9.33
CA ALA A 18 -0.81 5.48 8.63
C ALA A 18 -0.31 6.92 8.51
N GLN A 19 0.91 7.16 8.96
CA GLN A 19 1.49 8.50 8.91
C GLN A 19 2.25 8.75 7.62
N ASP A 20 2.53 7.69 6.88
CA ASP A 20 3.33 7.78 5.66
C ASP A 20 2.74 6.80 4.64
N VAL A 21 2.75 7.22 3.37
CA VAL A 21 2.26 6.35 2.32
C VAL A 21 3.10 5.07 2.21
N ASN A 22 4.36 5.13 2.63
CA ASN A 22 5.21 3.94 2.62
C ASN A 22 4.70 2.88 3.58
N GLU A 23 4.07 3.27 4.68
CA GLU A 23 3.45 2.29 5.59
C GLU A 23 2.29 1.59 4.90
N LEU A 24 1.52 2.33 4.12
CA LEU A 24 0.42 1.75 3.37
C LEU A 24 0.95 0.80 2.29
N LEU A 25 2.04 1.18 1.65
CA LEU A 25 2.64 0.34 0.62
C LEU A 25 3.07 -1.01 1.21
N ASP A 26 3.72 -0.97 2.37
CA ASP A 26 4.13 -2.20 3.04
C ASP A 26 2.92 -3.05 3.41
N PHE A 27 1.87 -2.40 3.88
CA PHE A 27 0.65 -3.09 4.26
C PHE A 27 0.00 -3.76 3.06
N VAL A 28 -0.02 -3.07 1.91
CA VAL A 28 -0.56 -3.63 0.67
C VAL A 28 0.21 -4.89 0.28
N LYS A 29 1.53 -4.86 0.40
CA LYS A 29 2.34 -6.02 0.08
C LYS A 29 1.99 -7.22 0.97
N LYS A 30 1.76 -6.95 2.24
CA LYS A 30 1.38 -8.03 3.16
C LYS A 30 0.01 -8.58 2.81
N CYS A 31 -0.94 -7.71 2.47
CA CYS A 31 -2.27 -8.17 2.07
C CYS A 31 -2.19 -9.06 0.84
N TYR A 32 -1.34 -8.70 -0.10
CA TYR A 32 -1.17 -9.50 -1.31
C TYR A 32 -0.57 -10.87 -0.99
N ILE A 33 0.44 -10.89 -0.12
CA ILE A 33 1.09 -12.14 0.28
C ILE A 33 0.11 -13.08 0.97
N PHE A 34 -0.79 -12.52 1.78
CA PHE A 34 -1.79 -13.32 2.49
C PHE A 34 -3.04 -13.58 1.66
N ASN A 35 -3.02 -13.19 0.39
CA ASN A 35 -4.15 -13.41 -0.52
C ASN A 35 -5.43 -12.68 -0.10
N GLU A 36 -5.29 -11.57 0.59
CA GLU A 36 -6.45 -10.77 0.98
C GLU A 36 -6.91 -9.87 -0.16
N ILE A 37 -6.04 -9.61 -1.11
CA ILE A 37 -6.40 -8.84 -2.30
C ILE A 37 -5.85 -9.56 -3.52
N THR A 38 -6.45 -9.25 -4.67
CA THR A 38 -6.04 -9.86 -5.93
C THR A 38 -4.82 -9.14 -6.48
N THR A 39 -4.18 -9.76 -7.48
CA THR A 39 -3.05 -9.14 -8.16
C THR A 39 -3.45 -7.80 -8.77
N CYS A 40 -4.65 -7.74 -9.35
CA CYS A 40 -5.14 -6.52 -9.96
C CYS A 40 -5.29 -5.40 -8.92
N GLU A 41 -5.88 -5.73 -7.79
CA GLU A 41 -6.04 -4.76 -6.71
C GLU A 41 -4.68 -4.31 -6.17
N TYR A 42 -3.76 -5.24 -6.03
CA TYR A 42 -2.42 -4.93 -5.57
C TYR A 42 -1.75 -3.91 -6.48
N ARG A 43 -1.79 -4.16 -7.78
CA ARG A 43 -1.15 -3.27 -8.74
C ARG A 43 -1.78 -1.88 -8.74
N ASN A 44 -3.12 -1.83 -8.67
CA ASN A 44 -3.81 -0.55 -8.64
C ASN A 44 -3.46 0.25 -7.39
N LEU A 45 -3.42 -0.42 -6.25
CA LEU A 45 -3.10 0.25 -4.99
C LEU A 45 -1.67 0.75 -4.99
N VAL A 46 -0.74 -0.06 -5.47
CA VAL A 46 0.66 0.36 -5.56
C VAL A 46 0.80 1.58 -6.46
N TYR A 47 0.11 1.56 -7.59
CA TYR A 47 0.15 2.69 -8.52
C TYR A 47 -0.36 3.97 -7.84
N GLU A 48 -1.47 3.88 -7.14
CA GLU A 48 -2.04 5.04 -6.49
C GLU A 48 -1.13 5.53 -5.36
N LEU A 49 -0.54 4.63 -4.62
CA LEU A 49 0.37 5.01 -3.54
C LEU A 49 1.62 5.69 -4.09
N GLU A 50 2.13 5.21 -5.21
CA GLU A 50 3.30 5.85 -5.83
C GLU A 50 2.93 7.25 -6.31
N THR A 51 1.72 7.42 -6.81
CA THR A 51 1.25 8.73 -7.21
C THR A 51 1.18 9.68 -6.02
N LEU A 52 0.88 9.15 -4.84
CA LEU A 52 0.82 9.95 -3.63
C LEU A 52 2.20 10.20 -3.00
N GLY A 53 3.23 9.57 -3.54
CA GLY A 53 4.58 9.83 -3.07
C GLY A 53 5.32 8.64 -2.50
N ALA A 54 4.71 7.45 -2.47
CA ALA A 54 5.42 6.26 -2.02
C ALA A 54 6.54 5.93 -3.01
N LYS A 55 7.65 5.46 -2.47
CA LYS A 55 8.80 5.11 -3.29
C LYS A 55 9.26 3.70 -2.98
N THR A 56 9.71 3.02 -4.02
CA THR A 56 10.30 1.70 -3.83
C THR A 56 11.80 1.80 -4.01
N PRO A 57 12.57 0.95 -3.32
CA PRO A 57 14.02 0.99 -3.45
C PRO A 57 14.51 0.78 -4.87
N GLU A 58 13.82 -0.04 -5.63
CA GLU A 58 14.21 -0.29 -7.01
C GLU A 58 14.19 0.98 -7.83
N LEU A 59 13.18 1.81 -7.64
CA LEU A 59 13.08 3.05 -8.39
C LEU A 59 14.18 4.01 -8.03
N GLU A 60 14.54 4.06 -6.76
CA GLU A 60 15.62 4.92 -6.32
C GLU A 60 16.95 4.50 -6.92
N SER A 61 17.18 3.21 -6.97
CA SER A 61 18.45 2.72 -7.49
C SER A 61 18.59 2.96 -8.97
N SER A 62 17.49 3.14 -9.69
CA SER A 62 17.55 3.38 -11.11
C SER A 62 17.88 4.84 -11.44
N MET A 63 17.84 5.68 -10.47
CA MET A 63 18.16 7.07 -10.67
C MET A 63 19.67 7.29 -10.65
#